data_17f79de85fedb1a6ac18efce7beaa47d
#
_entry.id   17f79de85fedb1a6ac18efce7beaa47d
#
_cell.length_a   1.000
_cell.length_b   1.000
_cell.length_c   1.000
_cell.angle_alpha   90.00
_cell.angle_beta   90.00
_cell.angle_gamma   90.00
#
_symmetry.space_group_name_H-M   'P 1'
#
loop_
_entity.id
_entity.type
_entity.pdbx_description
1 polymer ?
#
loop_
_entity_poly.entity_id
_entity_poly.type
_entity_poly.pdbx_seq_one_letter_code
_entity_poly.pdbx_strand_id
1 'polypeptide(L)'
;MKVSFLANNMRKALAQNPNLLRTLIGLGLTLIVLLSYAVYGATISPDYYIYSSKENRSVVDLGTAEPFYDEDSNTTTWLWSGDMISANLSWVNLTVEDLSQLAEVRISNAGGLFSHPDLGNPDANRFSCATSCSNKTSHFATEKGGSVAIYSLSDPDPALRGKGTVFAKSLNEAEQKAKDIIFRDHQPISVQITIVEQGNRSTTPDVNLQIVNEQYDSIKPFQIDAATEMMWALAAVIGCFSMVLIPSFTVYFAARAKQKRVDLALDKAQLILDEEN
;
A
#
# COMPACT_ATOMS: atom_id res chain seq x y z
N MET A 1 -36.49 1.83 -36.63
CA MET A 1 -36.87 3.17 -37.19
C MET A 1 -36.41 4.35 -36.32
N LYS A 2 -36.39 4.29 -34.98
CA LYS A 2 -35.91 5.42 -34.12
C LYS A 2 -34.38 5.69 -34.19
N VAL A 3 -33.53 4.67 -34.37
CA VAL A 3 -32.07 4.83 -34.40
C VAL A 3 -31.59 5.57 -35.65
N SER A 4 -32.18 5.32 -36.82
CA SER A 4 -31.82 6.00 -38.06
C SER A 4 -32.20 7.48 -38.04
N PHE A 5 -33.27 7.84 -37.36
CA PHE A 5 -33.73 9.24 -37.20
C PHE A 5 -32.78 10.04 -36.30
N LEU A 6 -32.33 9.43 -35.20
CA LEU A 6 -31.35 10.02 -34.30
C LEU A 6 -29.99 10.25 -35.01
N ALA A 7 -29.49 9.22 -35.71
CA ALA A 7 -28.23 9.33 -36.47
C ALA A 7 -28.26 10.44 -37.56
N ASN A 8 -29.38 10.60 -38.23
CA ASN A 8 -29.51 11.62 -39.27
C ASN A 8 -29.58 13.06 -38.69
N ASN A 9 -30.23 13.20 -37.53
CA ASN A 9 -30.27 14.46 -36.80
C ASN A 9 -28.91 14.83 -36.18
N MET A 10 -28.15 13.85 -35.67
CA MET A 10 -26.79 14.05 -35.20
C MET A 10 -25.84 14.50 -36.34
N ARG A 11 -25.92 13.85 -37.50
CA ARG A 11 -25.16 14.29 -38.71
C ARG A 11 -25.44 15.74 -39.09
N LYS A 12 -26.72 16.18 -39.08
CA LYS A 12 -27.09 17.56 -39.36
C LYS A 12 -26.57 18.53 -38.32
N ALA A 13 -26.60 18.18 -37.02
CA ALA A 13 -26.09 19.03 -35.97
C ALA A 13 -24.57 19.24 -36.05
N LEU A 14 -23.82 18.19 -36.34
CA LEU A 14 -22.36 18.23 -36.52
C LEU A 14 -21.98 18.96 -37.80
N ALA A 15 -22.76 18.82 -38.89
CA ALA A 15 -22.50 19.51 -40.15
C ALA A 15 -22.77 21.02 -40.08
N GLN A 16 -23.63 21.48 -39.18
CA GLN A 16 -23.95 22.92 -39.00
C GLN A 16 -22.91 23.65 -38.13
N ASN A 17 -22.06 22.93 -37.43
CA ASN A 17 -20.97 23.54 -36.65
C ASN A 17 -19.62 22.87 -36.97
N PRO A 18 -18.95 23.28 -38.07
CA PRO A 18 -17.70 22.68 -38.53
C PRO A 18 -16.57 22.84 -37.49
N ASN A 19 -16.60 23.85 -36.63
CA ASN A 19 -15.60 24.05 -35.60
C ASN A 19 -15.76 23.02 -34.48
N LEU A 20 -16.97 22.69 -34.08
CA LEU A 20 -17.25 21.63 -33.10
C LEU A 20 -16.75 20.28 -33.60
N LEU A 21 -17.01 19.95 -34.86
CA LEU A 21 -16.55 18.70 -35.46
C LEU A 21 -15.01 18.62 -35.52
N ARG A 22 -14.35 19.70 -35.91
CA ARG A 22 -12.87 19.76 -35.92
C ARG A 22 -12.28 19.61 -34.54
N THR A 23 -12.86 20.26 -33.53
CA THR A 23 -12.40 20.16 -32.13
C THR A 23 -12.58 18.74 -31.60
N LEU A 24 -13.70 18.08 -31.88
CA LEU A 24 -13.95 16.69 -31.46
C LEU A 24 -13.01 15.70 -32.14
N ILE A 25 -12.75 15.86 -33.43
CA ILE A 25 -11.79 15.01 -34.16
C ILE A 25 -10.38 15.26 -33.63
N GLY A 26 -9.98 16.51 -33.41
CA GLY A 26 -8.66 16.84 -32.84
C GLY A 26 -8.48 16.27 -31.45
N LEU A 27 -9.47 16.42 -30.56
CA LEU A 27 -9.46 15.88 -29.23
C LEU A 27 -9.37 14.34 -29.25
N GLY A 28 -10.18 13.68 -30.10
CA GLY A 28 -10.18 12.25 -30.29
C GLY A 28 -8.82 11.71 -30.74
N LEU A 29 -8.23 12.33 -31.72
CA LEU A 29 -6.89 11.96 -32.21
C LEU A 29 -5.81 12.14 -31.11
N THR A 30 -5.85 13.27 -30.41
CA THR A 30 -4.92 13.55 -29.32
C THR A 30 -5.04 12.48 -28.20
N LEU A 31 -6.26 12.13 -27.82
CA LEU A 31 -6.51 11.10 -26.82
C LEU A 31 -6.03 9.72 -27.27
N ILE A 32 -6.25 9.36 -28.55
CA ILE A 32 -5.76 8.08 -29.10
C ILE A 32 -4.23 8.03 -29.09
N VAL A 33 -3.56 9.13 -29.47
CA VAL A 33 -2.09 9.21 -29.45
C VAL A 33 -1.55 9.11 -28.03
N LEU A 34 -2.12 9.86 -27.08
CA LEU A 34 -1.72 9.80 -25.66
C LEU A 34 -1.94 8.41 -25.06
N LEU A 35 -3.08 7.79 -25.35
CA LEU A 35 -3.40 6.43 -24.90
C LEU A 35 -2.42 5.41 -25.48
N SER A 36 -2.16 5.49 -26.79
CA SER A 36 -1.20 4.60 -27.47
C SER A 36 0.21 4.76 -26.88
N TYR A 37 0.63 5.99 -26.60
CA TYR A 37 1.92 6.27 -25.97
C TYR A 37 1.99 5.72 -24.54
N ALA A 38 0.93 5.89 -23.74
CA ALA A 38 0.88 5.38 -22.37
C ALA A 38 0.92 3.84 -22.34
N VAL A 39 0.14 3.17 -23.20
CA VAL A 39 0.13 1.71 -23.31
C VAL A 39 1.47 1.18 -23.82
N TYR A 40 2.05 1.85 -24.84
CA TYR A 40 3.35 1.49 -25.39
C TYR A 40 4.45 1.63 -24.33
N GLY A 41 4.48 2.73 -23.58
CA GLY A 41 5.43 2.94 -22.50
C GLY A 41 5.32 1.90 -21.39
N ALA A 42 4.08 1.53 -21.04
CA ALA A 42 3.82 0.52 -20.00
C ALA A 42 4.21 -0.91 -20.43
N THR A 43 4.15 -1.22 -21.75
CA THR A 43 4.41 -2.58 -22.25
C THR A 43 5.86 -2.84 -22.66
N ILE A 44 6.62 -1.80 -22.99
CA ILE A 44 7.98 -1.96 -23.55
C ILE A 44 9.10 -1.80 -22.52
N SER A 45 8.83 -1.18 -21.36
CA SER A 45 9.85 -0.98 -20.34
C SER A 45 9.52 -1.76 -19.06
N PRO A 46 9.82 -3.06 -18.98
CA PRO A 46 9.79 -3.79 -17.72
C PRO A 46 11.07 -3.48 -16.92
N ASP A 47 11.35 -2.20 -16.69
CA ASP A 47 12.49 -1.80 -15.85
C ASP A 47 12.18 -1.98 -14.36
N TYR A 48 10.94 -2.33 -14.03
CA TYR A 48 10.48 -2.60 -12.67
C TYR A 48 10.24 -4.08 -12.46
N TYR A 49 10.77 -4.55 -11.36
CA TYR A 49 10.62 -5.94 -10.91
C TYR A 49 10.09 -5.95 -9.49
N ILE A 50 9.23 -6.92 -9.19
CA ILE A 50 8.75 -7.19 -7.84
C ILE A 50 9.49 -8.41 -7.34
N TYR A 51 10.20 -8.25 -6.22
CA TYR A 51 10.78 -9.36 -5.50
C TYR A 51 9.91 -9.76 -4.32
N SER A 52 10.02 -11.01 -3.90
CA SER A 52 9.47 -11.53 -2.66
C SER A 52 10.57 -12.17 -1.83
N SER A 53 10.46 -12.00 -0.52
CA SER A 53 11.21 -12.76 0.46
C SER A 53 10.25 -13.70 1.21
N LYS A 54 10.82 -14.71 1.83
CA LYS A 54 10.13 -15.61 2.74
C LYS A 54 10.77 -15.59 4.11
N GLU A 55 9.94 -15.68 5.12
CA GLU A 55 10.37 -15.74 6.51
C GLU A 55 10.93 -17.12 6.83
N ASN A 56 12.04 -17.12 7.56
CA ASN A 56 12.58 -18.28 8.23
C ASN A 56 12.62 -18.01 9.73
N ARG A 57 11.81 -18.73 10.50
CA ARG A 57 11.67 -18.57 11.94
C ARG A 57 12.53 -19.59 12.66
N SER A 58 13.25 -19.13 13.67
CA SER A 58 14.03 -19.98 14.56
C SER A 58 13.92 -19.52 16.00
N VAL A 59 13.98 -20.47 16.92
CA VAL A 59 14.03 -20.18 18.36
C VAL A 59 15.51 -20.06 18.74
N VAL A 60 15.82 -19.06 19.56
CA VAL A 60 17.16 -18.82 20.07
C VAL A 60 17.33 -19.58 21.37
N ASP A 61 18.39 -20.36 21.47
CA ASP A 61 18.81 -20.97 22.75
C ASP A 61 19.51 -19.89 23.59
N LEU A 62 18.84 -19.45 24.64
CA LEU A 62 19.33 -18.40 25.53
C LEU A 62 20.14 -18.96 26.72
N GLY A 63 20.21 -20.30 26.85
CA GLY A 63 20.79 -20.92 28.03
C GLY A 63 19.96 -20.67 29.31
N THR A 64 20.60 -20.78 30.46
CA THR A 64 19.96 -20.58 31.78
C THR A 64 20.43 -19.26 32.39
N ALA A 65 19.48 -18.49 32.94
CA ALA A 65 19.81 -17.31 33.74
C ALA A 65 19.88 -17.65 35.22
N GLU A 66 20.82 -17.02 35.91
CA GLU A 66 20.90 -17.05 37.35
C GLU A 66 20.17 -15.83 37.94
N PRO A 67 19.41 -15.99 39.05
CA PRO A 67 18.77 -14.87 39.71
C PRO A 67 19.78 -14.03 40.47
N PHE A 68 19.69 -12.73 40.34
CA PHE A 68 20.37 -11.76 41.19
C PHE A 68 19.33 -11.03 42.03
N TYR A 69 19.35 -11.27 43.35
CA TYR A 69 18.46 -10.61 44.29
C TYR A 69 19.14 -9.39 44.93
N ASP A 70 18.50 -8.26 44.79
CA ASP A 70 18.89 -6.98 45.41
C ASP A 70 17.97 -6.72 46.63
N GLU A 71 18.56 -6.72 47.83
CA GLU A 71 17.86 -6.49 49.08
C GLU A 71 17.36 -5.05 49.24
N ASP A 72 18.09 -4.07 48.69
CA ASP A 72 17.76 -2.65 48.83
C ASP A 72 16.51 -2.29 48.06
N SER A 73 16.38 -2.80 46.85
CA SER A 73 15.21 -2.62 45.99
C SER A 73 14.12 -3.67 46.19
N ASN A 74 14.42 -4.74 46.90
CA ASN A 74 13.59 -5.93 47.06
C ASN A 74 13.14 -6.49 45.69
N THR A 75 14.10 -6.65 44.77
CA THR A 75 13.84 -7.15 43.43
C THR A 75 14.78 -8.27 43.04
N THR A 76 14.28 -9.21 42.25
CA THR A 76 15.09 -10.25 41.59
C THR A 76 15.23 -9.91 40.13
N THR A 77 16.45 -9.86 39.64
CA THR A 77 16.79 -9.63 38.24
C THR A 77 17.33 -10.89 37.59
N TRP A 78 16.74 -11.23 36.46
CA TRP A 78 17.17 -12.30 35.58
C TRP A 78 17.81 -11.72 34.33
N LEU A 79 18.92 -12.32 33.89
CA LEU A 79 19.67 -11.82 32.72
C LEU A 79 19.99 -12.98 31.79
N TRP A 80 19.51 -12.87 30.55
CA TRP A 80 19.95 -13.70 29.45
C TRP A 80 20.74 -12.85 28.44
N SER A 81 21.83 -13.37 27.98
CA SER A 81 22.58 -12.81 26.87
C SER A 81 22.78 -13.89 25.82
N GLY A 82 22.40 -13.60 24.60
CA GLY A 82 22.60 -14.51 23.48
C GLY A 82 23.26 -13.80 22.33
N ASP A 83 24.33 -14.38 21.79
CA ASP A 83 24.87 -13.99 20.51
C ASP A 83 23.97 -14.55 19.42
N MET A 84 23.01 -13.75 19.01
CA MET A 84 22.16 -14.10 17.89
C MET A 84 22.88 -13.71 16.60
N ILE A 85 23.60 -14.65 16.02
CA ILE A 85 24.11 -14.53 14.68
C ILE A 85 22.98 -14.96 13.74
N SER A 86 22.13 -14.01 13.37
CA SER A 86 21.16 -14.23 12.31
C SER A 86 21.48 -13.35 11.13
N ALA A 87 21.47 -13.94 9.95
CA ALA A 87 21.58 -13.20 8.70
C ALA A 87 20.21 -12.65 8.32
N ASN A 88 20.16 -11.43 7.84
CA ASN A 88 18.92 -10.80 7.32
C ASN A 88 17.76 -10.77 8.33
N LEU A 89 18.08 -10.47 9.60
CA LEU A 89 17.08 -10.38 10.67
C LEU A 89 16.08 -9.26 10.37
N SER A 90 14.78 -9.60 10.31
CA SER A 90 13.71 -8.65 10.09
C SER A 90 12.97 -8.27 11.36
N TRP A 91 12.74 -9.24 12.26
CA TRP A 91 12.10 -8.98 13.55
C TRP A 91 12.39 -10.06 14.58
N VAL A 92 12.15 -9.70 15.84
CA VAL A 92 12.24 -10.57 17.00
C VAL A 92 10.89 -10.61 17.73
N ASN A 93 10.56 -11.77 18.29
CA ASN A 93 9.40 -11.97 19.14
C ASN A 93 9.89 -12.59 20.46
N LEU A 94 9.83 -11.82 21.53
CA LEU A 94 10.11 -12.25 22.87
C LEU A 94 8.80 -12.54 23.59
N THR A 95 8.58 -13.78 24.01
CA THR A 95 7.46 -14.16 24.87
C THR A 95 8.02 -14.66 26.20
N VAL A 96 7.49 -14.17 27.30
CA VAL A 96 7.86 -14.57 28.65
C VAL A 96 6.61 -14.98 29.41
N GLU A 97 6.65 -16.17 30.02
CA GLU A 97 5.57 -16.73 30.80
C GLU A 97 6.02 -16.93 32.25
N ASP A 98 5.09 -17.28 33.15
CA ASP A 98 5.31 -17.52 34.58
C ASP A 98 5.87 -16.31 35.34
N LEU A 99 5.53 -15.11 34.92
CA LEU A 99 5.93 -13.86 35.56
C LEU A 99 5.12 -13.57 36.84
N SER A 100 5.79 -12.99 37.82
CA SER A 100 5.12 -12.41 39.00
C SER A 100 4.40 -11.11 38.64
N GLN A 101 3.49 -10.65 39.51
CA GLN A 101 2.79 -9.37 39.32
C GLN A 101 3.78 -8.22 39.27
N LEU A 102 3.52 -7.29 38.30
CA LEU A 102 4.33 -6.11 38.06
C LEU A 102 5.75 -6.38 37.55
N ALA A 103 6.03 -7.59 37.08
CA ALA A 103 7.31 -7.89 36.45
C ALA A 103 7.55 -7.00 35.23
N GLU A 104 8.74 -6.46 35.11
CA GLU A 104 9.20 -5.72 33.93
C GLU A 104 10.09 -6.62 33.07
N VAL A 105 9.71 -6.79 31.82
CA VAL A 105 10.50 -7.51 30.81
C VAL A 105 11.10 -6.50 29.84
N ARG A 106 12.40 -6.62 29.60
CA ARG A 106 13.17 -5.72 28.74
C ARG A 106 13.98 -6.51 27.71
N ILE A 107 13.88 -6.10 26.46
CA ILE A 107 14.79 -6.54 25.40
C ILE A 107 15.68 -5.37 25.00
N SER A 108 16.98 -5.58 24.89
CA SER A 108 17.98 -4.57 24.58
C SER A 108 18.87 -5.00 23.42
N ASN A 109 19.24 -4.05 22.57
CA ASN A 109 20.18 -4.22 21.47
C ASN A 109 20.97 -2.93 21.26
N ALA A 110 22.29 -3.03 21.06
CA ALA A 110 23.15 -1.85 20.88
C ALA A 110 22.84 -1.05 19.59
N GLY A 111 22.41 -1.74 18.52
CA GLY A 111 22.01 -1.13 17.25
C GLY A 111 20.62 -0.51 17.25
N GLY A 112 19.83 -0.79 18.30
CA GLY A 112 18.43 -0.39 18.38
C GLY A 112 17.48 -1.33 17.63
N LEU A 113 16.22 -1.28 18.03
CA LEU A 113 15.09 -1.98 17.43
C LEU A 113 13.89 -1.06 17.36
N PHE A 114 13.06 -1.22 16.32
CA PHE A 114 11.79 -0.51 16.21
C PHE A 114 10.69 -1.27 16.93
N SER A 115 10.01 -0.62 17.85
CA SER A 115 8.89 -1.23 18.58
C SER A 115 7.80 -0.22 18.92
N HIS A 116 6.61 -0.76 19.18
CA HIS A 116 5.42 -0.02 19.60
C HIS A 116 4.55 -0.95 20.48
N PRO A 117 3.82 -0.43 21.46
CA PRO A 117 2.94 -1.26 22.30
C PRO A 117 1.89 -2.08 21.54
N ASP A 118 1.44 -1.55 20.39
CA ASP A 118 0.45 -2.21 19.53
C ASP A 118 1.07 -3.10 18.44
N LEU A 119 2.40 -3.18 18.35
CA LEU A 119 3.07 -4.06 17.40
C LEU A 119 2.81 -5.53 17.77
N GLY A 120 2.24 -6.28 16.82
CA GLY A 120 1.80 -7.67 17.06
C GLY A 120 0.40 -7.82 17.65
N ASN A 121 -0.30 -6.71 17.94
CA ASN A 121 -1.69 -6.73 18.38
C ASN A 121 -2.63 -6.89 17.17
N PRO A 122 -3.39 -8.01 17.06
CA PRO A 122 -4.31 -8.24 15.94
C PRO A 122 -5.48 -7.25 15.89
N ASP A 123 -5.79 -6.59 17.01
CA ASP A 123 -6.89 -5.63 17.13
C ASP A 123 -6.47 -4.18 16.79
N ALA A 124 -5.20 -3.94 16.50
CA ALA A 124 -4.69 -2.62 16.16
C ALA A 124 -5.04 -2.21 14.71
N ASN A 125 -6.22 -1.64 14.53
CA ASN A 125 -6.78 -1.31 13.19
C ASN A 125 -6.16 -0.10 12.48
N ARG A 126 -5.39 0.74 13.17
CA ARG A 126 -4.84 2.01 12.62
C ARG A 126 -3.38 2.21 13.02
N PHE A 127 -2.61 1.19 12.88
CA PHE A 127 -1.22 1.18 13.26
C PHE A 127 -0.32 0.99 12.03
N SER A 128 0.71 1.84 11.91
CA SER A 128 1.76 1.71 10.89
C SER A 128 3.12 1.88 11.56
N CYS A 129 3.94 0.84 11.56
CA CYS A 129 5.25 0.89 12.21
C CYS A 129 6.18 1.92 11.58
N ALA A 130 6.08 2.17 10.25
CA ALA A 130 6.85 3.19 9.57
C ALA A 130 6.67 4.61 10.15
N THR A 131 5.49 4.89 10.74
CA THR A 131 5.17 6.19 11.34
C THR A 131 5.08 6.18 12.85
N SER A 132 4.76 5.04 13.47
CA SER A 132 4.41 4.94 14.90
C SER A 132 5.47 4.26 15.74
N CYS A 133 6.30 3.35 15.16
CA CYS A 133 7.35 2.67 15.90
C CYS A 133 8.52 3.61 16.20
N SER A 134 9.05 3.50 17.40
CA SER A 134 10.27 4.22 17.80
C SER A 134 11.49 3.29 17.78
N ASN A 135 12.59 3.75 17.22
CA ASN A 135 13.88 3.06 17.33
C ASN A 135 14.52 3.39 18.68
N LYS A 136 14.75 2.37 19.50
CA LYS A 136 15.40 2.49 20.79
C LYS A 136 16.32 1.29 21.02
N THR A 137 17.36 1.52 21.80
CA THR A 137 18.27 0.43 22.22
C THR A 137 17.65 -0.51 23.25
N SER A 138 16.56 -0.12 23.89
CA SER A 138 15.86 -0.93 24.88
C SER A 138 14.36 -0.71 24.80
N HIS A 139 13.60 -1.81 24.72
CA HIS A 139 12.15 -1.83 24.79
C HIS A 139 11.71 -2.68 25.99
N PHE A 140 10.65 -2.26 26.66
CA PHE A 140 10.15 -2.95 27.84
C PHE A 140 8.63 -3.05 27.83
N ALA A 141 8.12 -4.06 28.51
CA ALA A 141 6.71 -4.25 28.78
C ALA A 141 6.53 -4.73 30.20
N THR A 142 5.39 -4.41 30.79
CA THR A 142 5.02 -4.83 32.14
C THR A 142 4.03 -5.98 32.06
N GLU A 143 4.17 -6.94 32.97
CA GLU A 143 3.27 -8.09 33.08
C GLU A 143 1.80 -7.66 33.21
N LYS A 144 0.93 -8.34 32.45
CA LYS A 144 -0.52 -8.18 32.45
C LYS A 144 -1.22 -9.54 32.40
N GLY A 145 -1.06 -10.36 33.44
CA GLY A 145 -1.71 -11.65 33.48
C GLY A 145 -0.75 -12.85 33.47
N GLY A 146 0.48 -12.69 33.96
CA GLY A 146 1.47 -13.76 34.08
C GLY A 146 2.32 -13.97 32.81
N SER A 147 2.03 -13.26 31.72
CA SER A 147 2.80 -13.35 30.49
C SER A 147 2.97 -11.99 29.82
N VAL A 148 4.06 -11.84 29.07
CA VAL A 148 4.40 -10.63 28.29
C VAL A 148 4.91 -11.05 26.93
N ALA A 149 4.54 -10.29 25.91
CA ALA A 149 5.11 -10.41 24.58
C ALA A 149 5.66 -9.06 24.11
N ILE A 150 6.88 -9.05 23.58
CA ILE A 150 7.52 -7.88 22.96
C ILE A 150 7.88 -8.23 21.52
N TYR A 151 7.29 -7.48 20.58
CA TYR A 151 7.61 -7.55 19.15
C TYR A 151 8.47 -6.36 18.77
N SER A 152 9.56 -6.60 18.08
CA SER A 152 10.47 -5.54 17.64
C SER A 152 11.01 -5.84 16.25
N LEU A 153 11.15 -4.78 15.42
CA LEU A 153 11.58 -4.86 14.04
C LEU A 153 13.00 -4.32 13.89
N SER A 154 13.79 -4.89 13.00
CA SER A 154 15.08 -4.31 12.58
C SER A 154 14.87 -3.15 11.61
N ASP A 155 13.80 -3.20 10.81
CA ASP A 155 13.39 -2.14 9.88
C ASP A 155 11.86 -1.94 9.95
N PRO A 156 11.37 -0.69 10.06
CA PRO A 156 9.95 -0.40 10.13
C PRO A 156 9.24 -0.47 8.77
N ASP A 157 9.98 -0.48 7.66
CA ASP A 157 9.39 -0.51 6.32
C ASP A 157 8.92 -1.92 5.93
N PRO A 158 7.60 -2.16 5.81
CA PRO A 158 7.08 -3.46 5.43
C PRO A 158 7.43 -3.87 3.99
N ALA A 159 7.77 -2.92 3.11
CA ALA A 159 8.16 -3.21 1.74
C ALA A 159 9.51 -3.91 1.64
N LEU A 160 10.39 -3.71 2.63
CA LEU A 160 11.67 -4.41 2.73
C LEU A 160 11.53 -5.80 3.34
N ARG A 161 10.37 -6.11 3.91
CA ARG A 161 10.02 -7.38 4.54
C ARG A 161 8.87 -8.02 3.77
N GLY A 162 9.13 -9.12 3.08
CA GLY A 162 8.16 -9.89 2.33
C GLY A 162 8.06 -9.50 0.86
N LYS A 163 7.86 -8.24 0.50
CA LYS A 163 7.78 -7.79 -0.90
C LYS A 163 8.34 -6.40 -1.08
N GLY A 164 9.04 -6.20 -2.18
CA GLY A 164 9.52 -4.89 -2.59
C GLY A 164 9.65 -4.78 -4.10
N THR A 165 10.09 -3.61 -4.55
CA THR A 165 10.30 -3.32 -5.97
C THR A 165 11.74 -2.89 -6.21
N VAL A 166 12.30 -3.31 -7.34
CA VAL A 166 13.61 -2.87 -7.82
C VAL A 166 13.53 -2.42 -9.26
N PHE A 167 14.34 -1.43 -9.58
CA PHE A 167 14.53 -0.97 -10.95
C PHE A 167 15.82 -1.57 -11.52
N ALA A 168 15.72 -2.24 -12.67
CA ALA A 168 16.87 -2.88 -13.32
C ALA A 168 16.64 -3.09 -14.81
N LYS A 169 17.73 -3.10 -15.59
CA LYS A 169 17.69 -3.31 -17.03
C LYS A 169 17.49 -4.76 -17.44
N SER A 170 17.70 -5.70 -16.52
CA SER A 170 17.55 -7.14 -16.76
C SER A 170 17.10 -7.86 -15.50
N LEU A 171 16.51 -9.04 -15.68
CA LEU A 171 16.09 -9.91 -14.58
C LEU A 171 17.27 -10.26 -13.65
N ASN A 172 18.43 -10.56 -14.20
CA ASN A 172 19.63 -10.90 -13.41
C ASN A 172 20.11 -9.72 -12.55
N GLU A 173 20.10 -8.48 -13.09
CA GLU A 173 20.43 -7.29 -12.35
C GLU A 173 19.40 -7.03 -11.26
N ALA A 174 18.12 -7.21 -11.57
CA ALA A 174 17.02 -7.08 -10.61
C ALA A 174 17.17 -8.07 -9.44
N GLU A 175 17.50 -9.31 -9.74
CA GLU A 175 17.72 -10.36 -8.73
C GLU A 175 18.88 -10.02 -7.79
N GLN A 176 20.00 -9.56 -8.33
CA GLN A 176 21.14 -9.13 -7.53
C GLN A 176 20.76 -7.95 -6.61
N LYS A 177 20.12 -6.93 -7.16
CA LYS A 177 19.66 -5.78 -6.37
C LYS A 177 18.70 -6.18 -5.25
N ALA A 178 17.76 -7.11 -5.53
CA ALA A 178 16.83 -7.60 -4.52
C ALA A 178 17.54 -8.36 -3.39
N LYS A 179 18.52 -9.22 -3.73
CA LYS A 179 19.35 -9.90 -2.75
C LYS A 179 20.18 -8.94 -1.91
N ASP A 180 20.76 -7.90 -2.56
CA ASP A 180 21.54 -6.87 -1.87
C ASP A 180 20.69 -6.06 -0.88
N ILE A 181 19.43 -5.74 -1.25
CA ILE A 181 18.48 -5.05 -0.37
C ILE A 181 18.17 -5.93 0.85
N ILE A 182 17.78 -7.18 0.64
CA ILE A 182 17.45 -8.10 1.73
C ILE A 182 18.65 -8.28 2.67
N PHE A 183 19.86 -8.39 2.14
CA PHE A 183 21.06 -8.57 2.96
C PHE A 183 21.47 -7.29 3.71
N ARG A 184 21.42 -6.13 3.03
CA ARG A 184 21.90 -4.86 3.59
C ARG A 184 20.96 -4.30 4.65
N ASP A 185 19.65 -4.38 4.40
CA ASP A 185 18.64 -3.68 5.19
C ASP A 185 18.15 -4.54 6.38
N HIS A 186 18.44 -5.86 6.37
CA HIS A 186 18.12 -6.78 7.47
C HIS A 186 19.40 -7.32 8.10
N GLN A 187 20.04 -6.49 8.91
CA GLN A 187 21.33 -6.84 9.53
C GLN A 187 21.18 -7.75 10.74
N PRO A 188 22.17 -8.65 10.99
CA PRO A 188 22.20 -9.45 12.21
C PRO A 188 22.43 -8.55 13.44
N ILE A 189 21.73 -8.88 14.53
CA ILE A 189 21.83 -8.16 15.80
C ILE A 189 21.94 -9.12 16.97
N SER A 190 22.59 -8.67 18.05
CA SER A 190 22.60 -9.37 19.33
C SER A 190 21.58 -8.73 20.27
N VAL A 191 20.92 -9.52 21.10
CA VAL A 191 19.97 -9.01 22.09
C VAL A 191 20.33 -9.49 23.50
N GLN A 192 19.97 -8.66 24.48
CA GLN A 192 20.01 -8.96 25.89
C GLN A 192 18.58 -8.88 26.43
N ILE A 193 18.19 -9.89 27.22
CA ILE A 193 16.88 -9.94 27.88
C ILE A 193 17.10 -9.77 29.37
N THR A 194 16.40 -8.81 29.95
CA THR A 194 16.40 -8.55 31.40
C THR A 194 14.98 -8.66 31.91
N ILE A 195 14.77 -9.41 32.98
CA ILE A 195 13.49 -9.51 33.67
C ILE A 195 13.71 -9.06 35.10
N VAL A 196 12.87 -8.15 35.58
CA VAL A 196 12.89 -7.65 36.96
C VAL A 196 11.56 -7.99 37.61
N GLU A 197 11.63 -8.76 38.68
CA GLU A 197 10.48 -9.18 39.47
C GLU A 197 10.55 -8.67 40.91
N GLN A 198 9.40 -8.42 41.52
CA GLN A 198 9.32 -8.03 42.93
C GLN A 198 9.56 -9.20 43.88
N GLY A 199 10.33 -8.95 44.94
CA GLY A 199 10.67 -9.94 45.97
C GLY A 199 11.81 -10.88 45.59
N ASN A 200 12.17 -11.76 46.55
CA ASN A 200 13.18 -12.79 46.31
C ASN A 200 12.54 -13.98 45.57
N ARG A 201 12.91 -14.18 44.32
CA ARG A 201 12.37 -15.21 43.42
C ARG A 201 13.39 -16.31 43.16
N SER A 202 12.94 -17.54 43.20
CA SER A 202 13.76 -18.73 42.89
C SER A 202 13.29 -19.48 41.66
N THR A 203 12.07 -19.20 41.17
CA THR A 203 11.52 -19.83 39.99
C THR A 203 11.86 -19.00 38.78
N THR A 204 12.61 -19.56 37.85
CA THR A 204 13.01 -18.90 36.61
C THR A 204 11.81 -18.73 35.69
N PRO A 205 11.52 -17.51 35.17
CA PRO A 205 10.51 -17.32 34.15
C PRO A 205 10.82 -18.12 32.88
N ASP A 206 9.77 -18.56 32.18
CA ASP A 206 9.94 -19.23 30.87
C ASP A 206 10.09 -18.19 29.76
N VAL A 207 11.28 -18.18 29.15
CA VAL A 207 11.65 -17.18 28.13
C VAL A 207 11.81 -17.85 26.78
N ASN A 208 10.98 -17.43 25.83
CA ASN A 208 11.03 -17.88 24.44
C ASN A 208 11.33 -16.71 23.54
N LEU A 209 12.51 -16.71 22.91
CA LEU A 209 12.92 -15.72 21.92
C LEU A 209 12.92 -16.35 20.54
N GLN A 210 12.03 -15.88 19.69
CA GLN A 210 11.99 -16.22 18.28
C GLN A 210 12.61 -15.10 17.45
N ILE A 211 13.42 -15.48 16.48
CA ILE A 211 13.95 -14.59 15.46
C ILE A 211 13.39 -14.95 14.09
N VAL A 212 13.15 -13.95 13.29
CA VAL A 212 12.66 -14.11 11.93
C VAL A 212 13.65 -13.47 10.98
N ASN A 213 14.24 -14.32 10.14
CA ASN A 213 15.15 -13.93 9.09
C ASN A 213 14.44 -13.90 7.75
N GLU A 214 14.80 -12.96 6.91
CA GLU A 214 14.31 -12.88 5.53
C GLU A 214 15.26 -13.61 4.60
N GLN A 215 14.69 -14.38 3.68
CA GLN A 215 15.42 -15.04 2.61
C GLN A 215 14.79 -14.66 1.28
N TYR A 216 15.63 -14.40 0.29
CA TYR A 216 15.15 -14.19 -1.07
C TYR A 216 14.36 -15.42 -1.55
N ASP A 217 13.17 -15.17 -2.09
CA ASP A 217 12.28 -16.21 -2.61
C ASP A 217 12.21 -16.16 -4.14
N SER A 218 11.72 -15.07 -4.69
CA SER A 218 11.51 -14.95 -6.14
C SER A 218 11.53 -13.49 -6.60
N ILE A 219 11.70 -13.32 -7.92
CA ILE A 219 11.54 -12.03 -8.59
C ILE A 219 10.80 -12.20 -9.91
N LYS A 220 9.97 -11.26 -10.24
CA LYS A 220 9.22 -11.24 -11.51
C LYS A 220 9.12 -9.82 -12.04
N PRO A 221 9.06 -9.66 -13.38
CA PRO A 221 8.76 -8.35 -13.95
C PRO A 221 7.44 -7.80 -13.42
N PHE A 222 7.40 -6.51 -13.14
CA PHE A 222 6.14 -5.82 -12.88
C PHE A 222 5.34 -5.79 -14.18
N GLN A 223 4.24 -6.51 -14.21
CA GLN A 223 3.35 -6.54 -15.37
C GLN A 223 2.09 -5.77 -15.01
N ILE A 224 1.82 -4.74 -15.78
CA ILE A 224 0.52 -4.08 -15.79
C ILE A 224 -0.40 -4.98 -16.63
N ASP A 225 -1.57 -5.28 -16.12
CA ASP A 225 -2.60 -5.94 -16.93
C ASP A 225 -3.09 -4.95 -18.00
N ALA A 226 -2.47 -5.05 -19.18
CA ALA A 226 -2.74 -4.16 -20.31
C ALA A 226 -4.22 -4.15 -20.72
N ALA A 227 -4.95 -5.27 -20.50
CA ALA A 227 -6.37 -5.35 -20.83
C ALA A 227 -7.20 -4.51 -19.86
N THR A 228 -6.95 -4.60 -18.58
CA THR A 228 -7.63 -3.81 -17.54
C THR A 228 -7.31 -2.33 -17.68
N GLU A 229 -6.05 -1.95 -17.89
CA GLU A 229 -5.64 -0.56 -18.09
C GLU A 229 -6.27 0.03 -19.36
N MET A 230 -6.31 -0.73 -20.46
CA MET A 230 -6.96 -0.31 -21.69
C MET A 230 -8.47 -0.11 -21.50
N MET A 231 -9.15 -0.93 -20.71
CA MET A 231 -10.57 -0.76 -20.39
C MET A 231 -10.81 0.53 -19.58
N TRP A 232 -10.00 0.82 -18.59
CA TRP A 232 -10.08 2.07 -17.81
C TRP A 232 -9.81 3.29 -18.67
N ALA A 233 -8.80 3.23 -19.53
CA ALA A 233 -8.49 4.31 -20.46
C ALA A 233 -9.64 4.54 -21.47
N LEU A 234 -10.24 3.48 -21.99
CA LEU A 234 -11.42 3.56 -22.86
C LEU A 234 -12.61 4.20 -22.13
N ALA A 235 -12.88 3.79 -20.89
CA ALA A 235 -13.92 4.37 -20.05
C ALA A 235 -13.70 5.88 -19.82
N ALA A 236 -12.46 6.29 -19.56
CA ALA A 236 -12.09 7.71 -19.42
C ALA A 236 -12.32 8.50 -20.71
N VAL A 237 -11.94 7.95 -21.87
CA VAL A 237 -12.20 8.56 -23.19
C VAL A 237 -13.69 8.74 -23.43
N ILE A 238 -14.49 7.70 -23.22
CA ILE A 238 -15.96 7.75 -23.37
C ILE A 238 -16.55 8.79 -22.42
N GLY A 239 -16.09 8.86 -21.17
CA GLY A 239 -16.50 9.85 -20.18
C GLY A 239 -16.20 11.29 -20.64
N CYS A 240 -14.99 11.57 -21.11
CA CYS A 240 -14.61 12.87 -21.64
C CYS A 240 -15.47 13.28 -22.85
N PHE A 241 -15.68 12.37 -23.80
CA PHE A 241 -16.55 12.65 -24.95
C PHE A 241 -18.00 12.92 -24.52
N SER A 242 -18.52 12.16 -23.57
CA SER A 242 -19.88 12.34 -23.04
C SER A 242 -20.06 13.71 -22.38
N MET A 243 -19.06 14.20 -21.64
CA MET A 243 -19.12 15.52 -21.01
C MET A 243 -19.18 16.67 -22.03
N VAL A 244 -18.60 16.51 -23.21
CA VAL A 244 -18.63 17.53 -24.26
C VAL A 244 -19.89 17.38 -25.11
N LEU A 245 -20.28 16.17 -25.46
CA LEU A 245 -21.40 15.90 -26.39
C LEU A 245 -22.75 16.16 -25.75
N ILE A 246 -22.99 15.77 -24.48
CA ILE A 246 -24.28 15.91 -23.84
C ILE A 246 -24.74 17.37 -23.75
N PRO A 247 -23.92 18.33 -23.23
CA PRO A 247 -24.29 19.75 -23.22
C PRO A 247 -24.50 20.30 -24.63
N SER A 248 -23.65 19.92 -25.58
CA SER A 248 -23.74 20.41 -26.96
C SER A 248 -25.04 19.99 -27.63
N PHE A 249 -25.47 18.74 -27.43
CA PHE A 249 -26.75 18.24 -27.91
C PHE A 249 -27.94 18.89 -27.21
N THR A 250 -27.84 19.11 -25.89
CA THR A 250 -28.89 19.78 -25.14
C THR A 250 -29.16 21.18 -25.64
N VAL A 251 -28.11 21.97 -25.86
CA VAL A 251 -28.20 23.32 -26.42
C VAL A 251 -28.79 23.30 -27.84
N TYR A 252 -28.32 22.37 -28.68
CA TYR A 252 -28.83 22.23 -30.05
C TYR A 252 -30.32 21.90 -30.07
N PHE A 253 -30.77 20.91 -29.31
CA PHE A 253 -32.20 20.53 -29.30
C PHE A 253 -33.07 21.62 -28.67
N ALA A 254 -32.58 22.35 -27.68
CA ALA A 254 -33.29 23.51 -27.09
C ALA A 254 -33.46 24.64 -28.12
N ALA A 255 -32.40 24.96 -28.85
CA ALA A 255 -32.43 25.97 -29.90
C ALA A 255 -33.41 25.58 -31.03
N ARG A 256 -33.39 24.33 -31.48
CA ARG A 256 -34.31 23.79 -32.49
C ARG A 256 -35.76 23.78 -32.05
N ALA A 257 -36.02 23.43 -30.77
CA ALA A 257 -37.36 23.48 -30.22
C ALA A 257 -37.90 24.90 -30.15
N LYS A 258 -37.05 25.91 -29.83
CA LYS A 258 -37.38 27.31 -29.86
C LYS A 258 -37.71 27.80 -31.27
N GLN A 259 -36.89 27.42 -32.26
CA GLN A 259 -37.11 27.81 -33.67
C GLN A 259 -38.43 27.25 -34.21
N LYS A 260 -38.74 25.98 -33.91
CA LYS A 260 -40.02 25.36 -34.29
C LYS A 260 -41.27 26.05 -33.66
N ARG A 261 -41.12 26.57 -32.44
CA ARG A 261 -42.20 27.36 -31.79
C ARG A 261 -42.38 28.71 -32.46
N VAL A 262 -41.30 29.39 -32.90
CA VAL A 262 -41.38 30.63 -33.62
C VAL A 262 -42.01 30.43 -35.00
N ASP A 263 -41.62 29.39 -35.74
CA ASP A 263 -42.18 29.08 -37.04
C ASP A 263 -43.71 28.79 -36.94
N LEU A 264 -44.13 27.99 -35.94
CA LEU A 264 -45.55 27.76 -35.69
C LEU A 264 -46.35 29.01 -35.28
N ALA A 265 -45.71 29.96 -34.60
CA ALA A 265 -46.34 31.24 -34.24
C ALA A 265 -46.49 32.16 -35.45
N LEU A 266 -45.50 32.16 -36.34
CA LEU A 266 -45.57 32.90 -37.62
C LEU A 266 -46.62 32.34 -38.57
N ASP A 267 -46.70 30.99 -38.72
CA ASP A 267 -47.73 30.32 -39.52
C ASP A 267 -49.12 30.66 -39.02
N LYS A 268 -49.34 30.67 -37.67
CA LYS A 268 -50.65 31.07 -37.10
C LYS A 268 -50.96 32.53 -37.33
N ALA A 269 -49.99 33.44 -37.25
CA ALA A 269 -50.19 34.86 -37.51
C ALA A 269 -50.53 35.12 -38.96
N GLN A 270 -49.93 34.37 -39.89
CA GLN A 270 -50.26 34.45 -41.32
C GLN A 270 -51.70 33.97 -41.61
N LEU A 271 -52.11 32.83 -41.01
CA LEU A 271 -53.47 32.36 -41.17
C LEU A 271 -54.54 33.37 -40.70
N ILE A 272 -54.28 34.09 -39.62
CA ILE A 272 -55.19 35.13 -39.11
C ILE A 272 -55.28 36.30 -40.07
N LEU A 273 -54.16 36.70 -40.68
CA LEU A 273 -54.13 37.80 -41.66
C LEU A 273 -54.82 37.44 -42.99
N ASP A 274 -54.79 36.16 -43.38
CA ASP A 274 -55.46 35.63 -44.56
C ASP A 274 -56.98 35.46 -44.34
N GLU A 275 -57.46 35.35 -43.11
CA GLU A 275 -58.89 35.30 -42.76
C GLU A 275 -59.54 36.71 -42.66
N GLU A 276 -58.75 37.78 -42.45
CA GLU A 276 -59.22 39.19 -42.36
C GLU A 276 -59.27 39.90 -43.74
N ASN A 277 -58.75 39.33 -44.81
CA ASN A 277 -58.84 39.89 -46.21
C ASN A 277 -59.86 39.10 -47.02
#